data_a2316602fcdab6205ced82754edf607c
#
_entry.id   a2316602fcdab6205ced82754edf607c
#
_cell.length_a   1.000
_cell.length_b   1.000
_cell.length_c   1.000
_cell.angle_alpha   90.00
_cell.angle_beta   90.00
_cell.angle_gamma   90.00
#
_symmetry.space_group_name_H-M   'P 1'
#
loop_
_entity.id
_entity.type
_entity.pdbx_description
1 polymer ?
#
loop_
_entity_poly.entity_id
_entity_poly.type
_entity_poly.pdbx_seq_one_letter_code
_entity_poly.pdbx_strand_id
1 'polypeptide(L)'
;MLVMQRPSVEPLGGESNNQQRFAVGPLEPGFGHTLGNSLRRTLLSSIPGAAITSVRFDDALHEFDTINGVAEDVTDIILNLKDVVLTSESEEAVTLRLDVRGPAAVTAGDIEAPADVEIL
;
A
#
# COMPACT_ATOMS: atom_id res chain seq x y z
N MET A 1 28.68 -37.56 -7.07
CA MET A 1 28.08 -36.96 -5.88
C MET A 1 27.65 -35.51 -6.22
N LEU A 2 26.39 -35.22 -6.03
CA LEU A 2 25.88 -33.87 -6.18
C LEU A 2 26.23 -33.06 -4.93
N VAL A 3 27.05 -32.03 -5.11
CA VAL A 3 27.34 -31.08 -4.06
C VAL A 3 26.37 -29.90 -4.24
N MET A 4 25.41 -29.79 -3.35
CA MET A 4 24.51 -28.63 -3.33
C MET A 4 25.16 -27.51 -2.55
N GLN A 5 25.45 -26.43 -3.23
CA GLN A 5 25.85 -25.19 -2.56
C GLN A 5 24.61 -24.47 -2.01
N ARG A 6 24.69 -24.03 -0.77
CA ARG A 6 23.63 -23.23 -0.18
C ARG A 6 23.73 -21.81 -0.72
N PRO A 7 22.67 -21.28 -1.33
CA PRO A 7 22.64 -19.87 -1.69
C PRO A 7 22.70 -19.00 -0.44
N SER A 8 23.41 -17.91 -0.55
CA SER A 8 23.42 -16.86 0.47
C SER A 8 22.70 -15.64 -0.06
N VAL A 9 22.15 -14.84 0.86
CA VAL A 9 21.48 -13.59 0.53
C VAL A 9 22.30 -12.46 1.11
N GLU A 10 22.76 -11.56 0.25
CA GLU A 10 23.53 -10.40 0.65
C GLU A 10 22.85 -9.11 0.20
N PRO A 11 22.68 -8.14 1.11
CA PRO A 11 22.15 -6.84 0.69
C PRO A 11 23.19 -6.09 -0.15
N LEU A 12 22.73 -5.48 -1.24
CA LEU A 12 23.54 -4.64 -2.10
C LEU A 12 23.27 -3.18 -1.80
N GLY A 13 24.21 -2.51 -1.14
CA GLY A 13 24.06 -1.11 -0.76
C GLY A 13 23.11 -0.91 0.42
N GLY A 14 22.83 0.36 0.72
CA GLY A 14 21.91 0.72 1.78
C GLY A 14 20.46 0.77 1.33
N GLU A 15 19.55 0.62 2.26
CA GLU A 15 18.13 0.86 2.03
C GLU A 15 17.90 2.35 1.73
N SER A 16 17.18 2.66 0.67
CA SER A 16 16.80 4.02 0.32
C SER A 16 15.45 4.05 -0.38
N ASN A 17 14.62 5.04 -0.09
CA ASN A 17 13.30 5.24 -0.71
C ASN A 17 12.40 3.99 -0.70
N ASN A 18 12.40 3.24 0.40
CA ASN A 18 11.67 1.97 0.52
C ASN A 18 12.07 0.94 -0.54
N GLN A 19 13.33 1.00 -0.97
CA GLN A 19 13.90 0.06 -1.95
C GLN A 19 15.16 -0.57 -1.38
N GLN A 20 15.33 -1.85 -1.66
CA GLN A 20 16.53 -2.59 -1.31
C GLN A 20 16.83 -3.60 -2.39
N ARG A 21 18.11 -3.78 -2.69
CA ARG A 21 18.59 -4.81 -3.60
C ARG A 21 19.32 -5.89 -2.83
N PHE A 22 19.11 -7.11 -3.25
CA PHE A 22 19.78 -8.29 -2.69
C PHE A 22 20.42 -9.10 -3.78
N ALA A 23 21.60 -9.66 -3.47
CA ALA A 23 22.21 -10.68 -4.31
C ALA A 23 21.97 -12.04 -3.68
N VAL A 24 21.46 -12.98 -4.47
CA VAL A 24 21.20 -14.34 -4.04
C VAL A 24 22.02 -15.29 -4.92
N GLY A 25 22.87 -16.05 -4.33
CA GLY A 25 23.70 -17.00 -5.06
C GLY A 25 24.62 -17.83 -4.19
N PRO A 26 25.29 -18.83 -4.78
CA PRO A 26 25.18 -19.28 -6.17
C PRO A 26 23.89 -20.04 -6.45
N LEU A 27 23.36 -19.91 -7.67
CA LEU A 27 22.15 -20.62 -8.12
C LEU A 27 22.45 -21.40 -9.40
N GLU A 28 21.79 -22.54 -9.56
CA GLU A 28 21.82 -23.28 -10.80
C GLU A 28 21.26 -22.47 -11.97
N PRO A 29 21.70 -22.66 -13.21
CA PRO A 29 21.18 -21.94 -14.36
C PRO A 29 19.66 -22.06 -14.48
N GLY A 30 18.98 -20.96 -14.68
CA GLY A 30 17.53 -20.88 -14.75
C GLY A 30 16.78 -20.86 -13.42
N PHE A 31 17.43 -21.21 -12.33
CA PHE A 31 16.81 -21.25 -11.01
C PHE A 31 16.49 -19.85 -10.46
N GLY A 32 17.24 -18.84 -10.90
CA GLY A 32 16.99 -17.47 -10.53
C GLY A 32 15.59 -16.98 -10.94
N HIS A 33 15.13 -17.35 -12.13
CA HIS A 33 13.77 -17.01 -12.58
C HIS A 33 12.69 -17.71 -11.75
N THR A 34 12.91 -18.98 -11.41
CA THR A 34 11.99 -19.75 -10.58
C THR A 34 11.88 -19.15 -9.18
N LEU A 35 13.01 -18.87 -8.55
CA LEU A 35 13.05 -18.27 -7.23
C LEU A 35 12.45 -16.85 -7.23
N GLY A 36 12.83 -16.05 -8.20
CA GLY A 36 12.33 -14.68 -8.34
C GLY A 36 10.83 -14.62 -8.54
N ASN A 37 10.29 -15.49 -9.39
CA ASN A 37 8.84 -15.55 -9.61
C ASN A 37 8.09 -16.00 -8.35
N SER A 38 8.62 -17.00 -7.63
CA SER A 38 8.02 -17.46 -6.37
C SER A 38 8.03 -16.39 -5.31
N LEU A 39 9.14 -15.68 -5.16
CA LEU A 39 9.24 -14.56 -4.22
C LEU A 39 8.28 -13.43 -4.59
N ARG A 40 8.21 -13.06 -5.87
CA ARG A 40 7.30 -12.03 -6.34
C ARG A 40 5.85 -12.37 -6.00
N ARG A 41 5.41 -13.58 -6.30
CA ARG A 41 4.04 -14.03 -6.01
C ARG A 41 3.74 -14.02 -4.51
N THR A 42 4.67 -14.48 -3.70
CA THR A 42 4.53 -14.49 -2.23
C THR A 42 4.46 -13.08 -1.67
N LEU A 43 5.33 -12.18 -2.13
CA LEU A 43 5.36 -10.80 -1.69
C LEU A 43 4.08 -10.05 -2.04
N LEU A 44 3.52 -10.30 -3.22
CA LEU A 44 2.31 -9.63 -3.67
C LEU A 44 1.03 -10.18 -3.03
N SER A 45 1.03 -11.44 -2.61
CA SER A 45 -0.20 -12.11 -2.16
C SER A 45 -0.27 -12.39 -0.65
N SER A 46 0.87 -12.40 0.04
CA SER A 46 0.92 -12.97 1.40
C SER A 46 1.44 -12.01 2.46
N ILE A 47 2.02 -10.89 2.08
CA ILE A 47 2.44 -9.88 3.06
C ILE A 47 1.22 -9.05 3.45
N PRO A 48 0.84 -9.05 4.74
CA PRO A 48 -0.29 -8.23 5.19
C PRO A 48 0.04 -6.74 5.06
N GLY A 49 -0.97 -5.98 4.73
CA GLY A 49 -0.87 -4.54 4.60
C GLY A 49 -2.20 -3.88 4.93
N ALA A 50 -2.21 -2.58 4.97
CA ALA A 50 -3.40 -1.80 5.22
C ALA A 50 -3.78 -1.01 3.96
N ALA A 51 -5.08 -0.92 3.72
CA ALA A 51 -5.63 -0.13 2.62
C ALA A 51 -7.04 0.33 2.96
N ILE A 52 -7.47 1.40 2.31
CA ILE A 52 -8.85 1.85 2.43
C ILE A 52 -9.73 0.89 1.62
N THR A 53 -10.72 0.30 2.28
CA THR A 53 -11.60 -0.71 1.67
C THR A 53 -13.00 -0.19 1.37
N SER A 54 -13.46 0.79 2.12
CA SER A 54 -14.79 1.39 1.94
C SER A 54 -14.77 2.86 2.35
N VAL A 55 -15.69 3.62 1.80
CA VAL A 55 -15.86 5.03 2.09
C VAL A 55 -17.34 5.39 2.12
N ARG A 56 -17.69 6.33 2.99
CA ARG A 56 -19.03 6.90 3.06
C ARG A 56 -18.94 8.41 3.04
N PHE A 57 -19.80 9.04 2.27
CA PHE A 57 -19.93 10.49 2.21
C PHE A 57 -21.30 10.88 2.77
N ASP A 58 -21.35 11.93 3.57
CA ASP A 58 -22.61 12.40 4.14
C ASP A 58 -23.54 12.97 3.08
N ASP A 59 -22.99 13.55 2.01
CA ASP A 59 -23.74 14.24 0.96
C ASP A 59 -23.87 13.44 -0.34
N ALA A 60 -23.46 12.18 -0.37
CA ALA A 60 -23.52 11.33 -1.54
C ALA A 60 -24.08 9.94 -1.20
N LEU A 61 -24.93 9.41 -2.07
CA LEU A 61 -25.61 8.13 -1.87
C LEU A 61 -24.94 6.98 -2.61
N HIS A 62 -24.18 7.26 -3.67
CA HIS A 62 -23.52 6.24 -4.47
C HIS A 62 -22.26 6.79 -5.15
N GLU A 63 -21.49 5.90 -5.75
CA GLU A 63 -20.19 6.21 -6.36
C GLU A 63 -20.24 7.13 -7.58
N PHE A 64 -21.40 7.29 -8.21
CA PHE A 64 -21.59 8.16 -9.36
C PHE A 64 -22.17 9.52 -9.02
N ASP A 65 -22.29 9.83 -7.74
CA ASP A 65 -22.86 11.08 -7.25
C ASP A 65 -21.81 12.20 -7.25
N THR A 66 -22.26 13.41 -7.00
CA THR A 66 -21.41 14.58 -6.80
C THR A 66 -21.70 15.20 -5.43
N ILE A 67 -20.70 15.87 -4.88
CA ILE A 67 -20.82 16.56 -3.60
C ILE A 67 -20.82 18.06 -3.84
N ASN A 68 -21.80 18.77 -3.28
CA ASN A 68 -21.88 20.21 -3.39
C ASN A 68 -20.63 20.88 -2.81
N GLY A 69 -20.03 21.79 -3.59
CA GLY A 69 -18.84 22.52 -3.18
C GLY A 69 -17.52 21.77 -3.39
N VAL A 70 -17.56 20.58 -3.95
CA VAL A 70 -16.37 19.77 -4.28
C VAL A 70 -16.22 19.70 -5.79
N ALA A 71 -15.03 20.02 -6.30
CA ALA A 71 -14.76 20.05 -7.74
C ALA A 71 -14.76 18.64 -8.36
N GLU A 72 -14.22 17.65 -7.63
CA GLU A 72 -14.18 16.25 -8.04
C GLU A 72 -15.53 15.56 -7.78
N ASP A 73 -15.94 14.67 -8.66
CA ASP A 73 -17.05 13.78 -8.38
C ASP A 73 -16.62 12.64 -7.43
N VAL A 74 -17.58 11.86 -6.93
CA VAL A 74 -17.31 10.78 -5.97
C VAL A 74 -16.38 9.72 -6.57
N THR A 75 -16.54 9.42 -7.85
CA THR A 75 -15.65 8.44 -8.53
C THR A 75 -14.18 8.90 -8.51
N ASP A 76 -13.92 10.17 -8.80
CA ASP A 76 -12.57 10.73 -8.74
C ASP A 76 -11.99 10.68 -7.33
N ILE A 77 -12.80 10.97 -6.33
CA ILE A 77 -12.39 10.89 -4.92
C ILE A 77 -12.04 9.45 -4.55
N ILE A 78 -12.83 8.47 -4.94
CA ILE A 78 -12.56 7.05 -4.70
C ILE A 78 -11.24 6.63 -5.34
N LEU A 79 -10.97 7.05 -6.57
CA LEU A 79 -9.72 6.75 -7.27
C LEU A 79 -8.52 7.36 -6.55
N ASN A 80 -8.65 8.57 -6.05
CA ASN A 80 -7.61 9.22 -5.25
C ASN A 80 -7.37 8.49 -3.91
N LEU A 81 -8.43 8.00 -3.27
CA LEU A 81 -8.31 7.25 -2.02
C LEU A 81 -7.57 5.93 -2.19
N LYS A 82 -7.62 5.30 -3.35
CA LYS A 82 -6.86 4.08 -3.63
C LYS A 82 -5.35 4.30 -3.59
N ASP A 83 -4.89 5.51 -3.84
CA ASP A 83 -3.48 5.86 -3.83
C ASP A 83 -2.96 6.26 -2.45
N VAL A 84 -3.83 6.36 -1.45
CA VAL A 84 -3.42 6.68 -0.08
C VAL A 84 -2.66 5.50 0.53
N VAL A 85 -1.45 5.78 0.98
CA VAL A 85 -0.59 4.79 1.63
C VAL A 85 -0.69 4.97 3.13
N LEU A 86 -1.02 3.91 3.84
CA LEU A 86 -1.16 3.92 5.27
C LEU A 86 -0.70 2.62 5.90
N THR A 87 -0.41 2.67 7.20
CA THR A 87 -0.10 1.50 8.00
C THR A 87 -1.08 1.38 9.15
N SER A 88 -1.38 0.17 9.57
CA SER A 88 -2.26 -0.10 10.70
C SER A 88 -1.70 -1.23 11.55
N GLU A 89 -1.72 -1.05 12.86
CA GLU A 89 -1.38 -2.10 13.82
C GLU A 89 -2.60 -2.93 14.23
N SER A 90 -3.81 -2.50 13.82
CA SER A 90 -5.05 -3.21 14.09
C SER A 90 -5.28 -4.32 13.07
N GLU A 91 -5.70 -5.49 13.54
CA GLU A 91 -6.14 -6.61 12.69
C GLU A 91 -7.59 -6.45 12.20
N GLU A 92 -8.34 -5.54 12.80
CA GLU A 92 -9.73 -5.27 12.47
C GLU A 92 -9.87 -3.98 11.66
N ALA A 93 -10.99 -3.84 10.95
CA ALA A 93 -11.31 -2.63 10.23
C ALA A 93 -11.46 -1.44 11.20
N VAL A 94 -10.81 -0.35 10.88
CA VAL A 94 -10.83 0.90 11.67
C VAL A 94 -11.47 1.99 10.84
N THR A 95 -12.35 2.77 11.46
CA THR A 95 -12.98 3.92 10.80
C THR A 95 -12.11 5.17 10.96
N LEU A 96 -11.76 5.79 9.86
CA LEU A 96 -11.09 7.07 9.81
C LEU A 96 -12.10 8.15 9.41
N ARG A 97 -11.80 9.38 9.76
CA ARG A 97 -12.66 10.51 9.47
C ARG A 97 -11.89 11.60 8.75
N LEU A 98 -12.55 12.22 7.77
CA LEU A 98 -12.06 13.39 7.07
C LEU A 98 -13.14 14.47 7.12
N ASP A 99 -12.83 15.58 7.77
CA ASP A 99 -13.72 16.74 7.88
C ASP A 99 -12.89 18.00 7.64
N VAL A 100 -13.08 18.62 6.49
CA VAL A 100 -12.32 19.80 6.08
C VAL A 100 -13.29 20.88 5.65
N ARG A 101 -13.05 22.10 6.11
CA ARG A 101 -13.78 23.29 5.68
C ARG A 101 -12.95 24.05 4.67
N GLY A 102 -13.59 24.43 3.60
CA GLY A 102 -12.93 25.11 2.49
C GLY A 102 -13.46 26.50 2.22
N PRO A 103 -12.89 27.20 1.19
CA PRO A 103 -12.12 26.63 0.08
C PRO A 103 -10.71 26.20 0.49
N ALA A 104 -10.36 24.94 0.19
CA ALA A 104 -9.04 24.38 0.49
C ALA A 104 -8.74 23.18 -0.41
N ALA A 105 -7.45 22.91 -0.63
CA ALA A 105 -7.01 21.66 -1.17
C ALA A 105 -6.98 20.61 -0.05
N VAL A 106 -7.69 19.49 -0.25
CA VAL A 106 -7.79 18.41 0.74
C VAL A 106 -6.75 17.34 0.41
N THR A 107 -5.98 16.96 1.41
CA THR A 107 -4.92 15.95 1.26
C THR A 107 -5.14 14.79 2.23
N ALA A 108 -4.42 13.71 2.03
CA ALA A 108 -4.43 12.56 2.95
C ALA A 108 -3.97 12.95 4.36
N GLY A 109 -3.14 13.99 4.48
CA GLY A 109 -2.71 14.53 5.77
C GLY A 109 -3.84 15.13 6.60
N ASP A 110 -4.97 15.45 5.99
CA ASP A 110 -6.16 15.99 6.68
C ASP A 110 -7.03 14.89 7.32
N ILE A 111 -6.72 13.63 7.07
CA ILE A 111 -7.46 12.49 7.63
C ILE A 111 -7.14 12.35 9.12
N GLU A 112 -8.19 12.30 9.93
CA GLU A 112 -8.08 12.00 11.35
C GLU A 112 -7.94 10.50 11.56
N ALA A 113 -6.80 10.07 12.08
CA ALA A 113 -6.49 8.67 12.30
C ALA A 113 -6.23 8.39 13.78
N PRO A 114 -6.67 7.23 14.31
CA PRO A 114 -6.31 6.82 15.66
C PRO A 114 -4.81 6.49 15.75
N ALA A 115 -4.32 6.28 16.97
CA ALA A 115 -2.89 6.08 17.22
C ALA A 115 -2.30 4.84 16.55
N ASP A 116 -3.10 3.82 16.25
CA ASP A 116 -2.68 2.58 15.63
C ASP A 116 -2.72 2.61 14.10
N VAL A 117 -3.11 3.72 13.50
CA VAL A 117 -3.11 3.95 12.04
C VAL A 117 -2.27 5.17 11.73
N GLU A 118 -1.35 5.02 10.78
CA GLU A 118 -0.49 6.10 10.31
C GLU A 118 -0.67 6.30 8.81
N ILE A 119 -0.89 7.54 8.40
CA ILE A 119 -0.93 7.94 6.98
C ILE A 119 0.50 8.29 6.56
N LEU A 120 0.99 7.64 5.55
CA LEU A 120 2.34 7.83 5.05
C LEU A 120 2.45 8.87 3.94
#